data_06dd93e3c89c1cbaaf36a12d29825f94
#
_entry.id   06dd93e3c89c1cbaaf36a12d29825f94
#
_cell.length_a   1.000
_cell.length_b   1.000
_cell.length_c   1.000
_cell.angle_alpha   90.00
_cell.angle_beta   90.00
_cell.angle_gamma   90.00
#
_symmetry.space_group_name_H-M   'P 1'
#
loop_
_entity.id
_entity.type
_entity.pdbx_description
1 polymer ?
#
loop_
_entity_poly.entity_id
_entity_poly.type
_entity_poly.pdbx_seq_one_letter_code
_entity_poly.pdbx_strand_id
1 'polypeptide(L)'
;LSWTAEKGATFETPLVDLRTKIEDKFKAKNIDGLGNDIRRYAERQLKQIAYNIEAGLAFRFNDRNEERMMNELLSSVQSRVNKQSPADLKTKNNIDSILASPILIGNKTSHDNAFKENINDLDVFWEDVKKLINTFYCSDDNCKSFVSMKNFDNVKSKIRCNCGTVNYDWKK
;
A
#
# COMPACT_ATOMS: atom_id res chain seq x y z
N LEU A 1 6.88 8.67 -18.91
CA LEU A 1 8.02 9.53 -19.17
C LEU A 1 7.62 10.48 -20.31
N SER A 2 7.49 11.77 -20.04
CA SER A 2 7.32 12.77 -21.09
C SER A 2 8.65 13.50 -21.29
N TRP A 3 8.98 13.83 -22.52
CA TRP A 3 10.17 14.58 -22.87
C TRP A 3 9.78 15.86 -23.60
N THR A 4 10.25 17.00 -23.12
CA THR A 4 10.12 18.27 -23.84
C THR A 4 11.50 18.89 -24.04
N ALA A 5 11.68 19.59 -25.17
CA ALA A 5 12.95 20.23 -25.49
C ALA A 5 13.38 21.28 -24.43
N GLU A 6 12.43 21.86 -23.70
CA GLU A 6 12.69 22.89 -22.69
C GLU A 6 12.99 22.32 -21.30
N LYS A 7 12.45 21.14 -20.96
CA LYS A 7 12.51 20.55 -19.60
C LYS A 7 13.24 19.24 -19.53
N GLY A 8 13.67 18.68 -20.67
CA GLY A 8 14.26 17.35 -20.73
C GLY A 8 13.24 16.24 -20.40
N ALA A 9 13.74 15.10 -19.94
CA ALA A 9 12.90 14.00 -19.51
C ALA A 9 12.26 14.33 -18.14
N THR A 10 10.94 14.51 -18.13
CA THR A 10 10.18 14.64 -16.89
C THR A 10 9.48 13.34 -16.57
N PHE A 11 9.62 12.88 -15.35
CA PHE A 11 8.76 11.80 -14.87
C PHE A 11 7.39 12.42 -14.58
N GLU A 12 6.38 11.99 -15.34
CA GLU A 12 5.02 12.27 -14.92
C GLU A 12 4.82 11.66 -13.55
N THR A 13 4.75 12.53 -12.62
CA THR A 13 4.48 12.30 -11.23
C THR A 13 2.98 12.22 -11.03
N PRO A 14 2.47 12.16 -9.91
CA PRO A 14 2.86 11.66 -8.64
C PRO A 14 1.75 10.77 -8.05
N LEU A 15 2.01 10.19 -6.91
CA LEU A 15 1.03 9.48 -6.08
C LEU A 15 -0.30 10.24 -5.87
N VAL A 16 -0.25 11.55 -5.77
CA VAL A 16 -1.43 12.42 -5.64
C VAL A 16 -2.32 12.33 -6.87
N ASP A 17 -1.72 12.32 -8.06
CA ASP A 17 -2.45 12.19 -9.32
C ASP A 17 -3.15 10.82 -9.45
N LEU A 18 -2.47 9.74 -9.08
CA LEU A 18 -3.05 8.40 -9.17
C LEU A 18 -4.24 8.20 -8.21
N ARG A 19 -4.17 8.75 -6.99
CA ARG A 19 -5.29 8.71 -6.05
C ARG A 19 -6.49 9.50 -6.58
N THR A 20 -6.25 10.72 -7.03
CA THR A 20 -7.28 11.57 -7.63
C THR A 20 -7.91 10.88 -8.84
N LYS A 21 -7.10 10.30 -9.73
CA LYS A 21 -7.58 9.52 -10.87
C LYS A 21 -8.49 8.37 -10.46
N ILE A 22 -8.14 7.62 -9.41
CA ILE A 22 -8.97 6.53 -8.88
C ILE A 22 -10.32 7.09 -8.36
N GLU A 23 -10.27 8.13 -7.55
CA GLU A 23 -11.46 8.76 -6.97
C GLU A 23 -12.38 9.34 -8.06
N ASP A 24 -11.82 9.93 -9.10
CA ASP A 24 -12.60 10.46 -10.24
C ASP A 24 -13.23 9.35 -11.08
N LYS A 25 -12.53 8.21 -11.26
CA LYS A 25 -13.10 7.03 -11.91
C LYS A 25 -14.29 6.48 -11.12
N PHE A 26 -14.20 6.41 -9.79
CA PHE A 26 -15.34 6.01 -8.95
C PHE A 26 -16.54 6.96 -9.11
N LYS A 27 -16.31 8.28 -9.06
CA LYS A 27 -17.37 9.29 -9.28
C LYS A 27 -18.04 9.12 -10.64
N ALA A 28 -17.25 8.85 -11.67
CA ALA A 28 -17.72 8.65 -13.03
C ALA A 28 -18.29 7.23 -13.29
N LYS A 29 -18.26 6.33 -12.30
CA LYS A 29 -18.57 4.89 -12.44
C LYS A 29 -17.81 4.21 -13.58
N ASN A 30 -16.61 4.68 -13.87
CA ASN A 30 -15.75 4.14 -14.90
C ASN A 30 -14.83 3.07 -14.31
N ILE A 31 -15.09 1.81 -14.63
CA ILE A 31 -14.29 0.66 -14.13
C ILE A 31 -13.08 0.33 -15.01
N ASP A 32 -12.95 0.95 -16.17
CA ASP A 32 -11.87 0.62 -17.11
C ASP A 32 -10.48 0.86 -16.52
N GLY A 33 -9.75 -0.23 -16.33
CA GLY A 33 -8.43 -0.23 -15.70
C GLY A 33 -8.39 0.26 -14.25
N LEU A 34 -9.55 0.43 -13.59
CA LEU A 34 -9.63 0.94 -12.21
C LEU A 34 -8.94 0.00 -11.22
N GLY A 35 -9.17 -1.31 -11.32
CA GLY A 35 -8.51 -2.30 -10.47
C GLY A 35 -6.99 -2.26 -10.59
N ASN A 36 -6.46 -2.06 -11.80
CA ASN A 36 -5.01 -1.90 -12.01
C ASN A 36 -4.48 -0.58 -11.41
N ASP A 37 -5.23 0.52 -11.54
CA ASP A 37 -4.84 1.81 -10.94
C ASP A 37 -4.79 1.69 -9.41
N ILE A 38 -5.77 1.03 -8.77
CA ILE A 38 -5.79 0.77 -7.31
C ILE A 38 -4.59 -0.08 -6.90
N ARG A 39 -4.29 -1.16 -7.63
CA ARG A 39 -3.13 -2.02 -7.34
C ARG A 39 -1.82 -1.25 -7.41
N ARG A 40 -1.59 -0.49 -8.47
CA ARG A 40 -0.38 0.34 -8.63
C ARG A 40 -0.23 1.36 -7.49
N TYR A 41 -1.32 1.96 -7.07
CA TYR A 41 -1.34 2.85 -5.91
C TYR A 41 -0.96 2.09 -4.64
N ALA A 42 -1.62 0.97 -4.37
CA ALA A 42 -1.37 0.14 -3.21
C ALA A 42 0.08 -0.37 -3.15
N GLU A 43 0.64 -0.85 -4.27
CA GLU A 43 2.03 -1.30 -4.36
C GLU A 43 3.03 -0.20 -3.96
N ARG A 44 2.80 1.03 -4.41
CA ARG A 44 3.65 2.17 -4.03
C ARG A 44 3.57 2.46 -2.53
N GLN A 45 2.37 2.47 -1.96
CA GLN A 45 2.17 2.72 -0.53
C GLN A 45 2.75 1.59 0.32
N LEU A 46 2.56 0.34 -0.09
CA LEU A 46 3.10 -0.82 0.59
C LEU A 46 4.64 -0.85 0.60
N LYS A 47 5.30 -0.40 -0.47
CA LYS A 47 6.76 -0.22 -0.49
C LYS A 47 7.21 0.76 0.60
N GLN A 48 6.49 1.88 0.75
CA GLN A 48 6.77 2.85 1.81
C GLN A 48 6.52 2.27 3.20
N ILE A 49 5.40 1.57 3.40
CA ILE A 49 5.10 0.90 4.66
C ILE A 49 6.18 -0.13 4.98
N ALA A 50 6.47 -1.06 4.08
CA ALA A 50 7.46 -2.11 4.27
C ALA A 50 8.84 -1.54 4.63
N TYR A 51 9.28 -0.49 3.93
CA TYR A 51 10.53 0.21 4.22
C TYR A 51 10.52 0.82 5.63
N ASN A 52 9.46 1.51 6.00
CA ASN A 52 9.39 2.22 7.27
C ASN A 52 9.30 1.29 8.49
N ILE A 53 8.63 0.14 8.36
CA ILE A 53 8.53 -0.84 9.46
C ILE A 53 9.63 -1.90 9.41
N GLU A 54 10.58 -1.79 8.49
CA GLU A 54 11.65 -2.77 8.24
C GLU A 54 11.09 -4.19 8.02
N ALA A 55 10.09 -4.30 7.16
CA ALA A 55 9.55 -5.59 6.75
C ALA A 55 10.54 -6.30 5.81
N GLY A 56 10.91 -7.53 6.14
CA GLY A 56 11.86 -8.31 5.36
C GLY A 56 11.29 -8.70 3.99
N LEU A 57 11.97 -8.32 2.93
CA LEU A 57 11.68 -8.75 1.56
C LEU A 57 12.76 -9.71 1.08
N ALA A 58 12.38 -10.85 0.53
CA ALA A 58 13.33 -11.77 -0.05
C ALA A 58 14.10 -11.12 -1.20
N PHE A 59 15.41 -11.19 -1.19
CA PHE A 59 16.24 -10.67 -2.28
C PHE A 59 16.10 -11.58 -3.51
N ARG A 60 15.99 -10.97 -4.69
CA ARG A 60 15.98 -11.68 -5.97
C ARG A 60 17.35 -11.50 -6.66
N PHE A 61 17.90 -12.57 -7.19
CA PHE A 61 19.19 -12.56 -7.92
C PHE A 61 19.12 -11.82 -9.28
N ASN A 62 17.93 -11.56 -9.79
CA ASN A 62 17.73 -10.77 -11.01
C ASN A 62 17.44 -9.32 -10.64
N ASP A 63 17.64 -8.40 -11.59
CA ASP A 63 17.46 -6.95 -11.41
C ASP A 63 16.01 -6.50 -11.12
N ARG A 64 15.12 -7.46 -10.83
CA ARG A 64 13.69 -7.21 -10.57
C ARG A 64 13.33 -7.04 -9.09
N ASN A 65 14.28 -6.66 -8.24
CA ASN A 65 13.98 -6.42 -6.83
C ASN A 65 13.02 -5.25 -6.60
N GLU A 66 12.96 -4.31 -7.54
CA GLU A 66 12.03 -3.18 -7.49
C GLU A 66 10.63 -3.51 -8.03
N GLU A 67 10.49 -4.56 -8.81
CA GLU A 67 9.24 -5.05 -9.38
C GLU A 67 8.52 -5.98 -8.42
N ARG A 68 8.24 -5.51 -7.18
CA ARG A 68 7.51 -6.29 -6.19
C ARG A 68 6.01 -6.18 -6.43
N MET A 69 5.37 -7.34 -6.51
CA MET A 69 3.93 -7.42 -6.65
C MET A 69 3.22 -7.16 -5.31
N MET A 70 2.00 -6.68 -5.39
CA MET A 70 1.20 -6.32 -4.21
C MET A 70 1.12 -7.45 -3.17
N ASN A 71 0.93 -8.69 -3.59
CA ASN A 71 0.84 -9.85 -2.70
C ASN A 71 2.14 -10.14 -1.94
N GLU A 72 3.31 -9.93 -2.56
CA GLU A 72 4.61 -10.09 -1.90
C GLU A 72 4.82 -9.02 -0.82
N LEU A 73 4.46 -7.78 -1.15
CA LEU A 73 4.54 -6.66 -0.22
C LEU A 73 3.58 -6.83 0.96
N LEU A 74 2.33 -7.25 0.69
CA LEU A 74 1.34 -7.55 1.73
C LEU A 74 1.82 -8.67 2.64
N SER A 75 2.34 -9.78 2.09
CA SER A 75 2.85 -10.90 2.87
C SER A 75 4.03 -10.50 3.74
N SER A 76 4.91 -9.62 3.24
CA SER A 76 6.04 -9.09 4.01
C SER A 76 5.57 -8.21 5.18
N VAL A 77 4.67 -7.27 4.91
CA VAL A 77 4.06 -6.42 5.94
C VAL A 77 3.33 -7.27 6.98
N GLN A 78 2.51 -8.24 6.54
CA GLN A 78 1.81 -9.18 7.41
C GLN A 78 2.76 -9.96 8.32
N SER A 79 3.83 -10.51 7.75
CA SER A 79 4.85 -11.25 8.51
C SER A 79 5.49 -10.38 9.60
N ARG A 80 5.75 -9.10 9.31
CA ARG A 80 6.30 -8.15 10.27
C ARG A 80 5.31 -7.79 11.37
N VAL A 81 4.05 -7.52 11.00
CA VAL A 81 2.96 -7.20 11.93
C VAL A 81 2.63 -8.38 12.84
N ASN A 82 2.63 -9.60 12.31
CA ASN A 82 2.35 -10.82 13.10
C ASN A 82 3.37 -11.08 14.21
N LYS A 83 4.57 -10.49 14.13
CA LYS A 83 5.58 -10.56 15.20
C LYS A 83 5.33 -9.56 16.32
N GLN A 84 4.36 -8.67 16.14
CA GLN A 84 4.03 -7.62 17.10
C GLN A 84 2.95 -8.09 18.08
N SER A 85 2.60 -7.22 19.03
CA SER A 85 1.61 -7.49 20.08
C SER A 85 0.19 -7.61 19.51
N PRO A 86 -0.75 -8.29 20.21
CA PRO A 86 -2.15 -8.51 19.76
C PRO A 86 -2.95 -7.25 19.42
N ALA A 87 -2.51 -6.07 19.84
CA ALA A 87 -3.17 -4.81 19.50
C ALA A 87 -3.28 -4.55 17.98
N ASP A 88 -2.48 -5.24 17.16
CA ASP A 88 -2.44 -5.09 15.71
C ASP A 88 -3.35 -6.06 14.93
N LEU A 89 -4.24 -6.76 15.63
CA LEU A 89 -5.21 -7.67 15.02
C LEU A 89 -6.06 -7.01 13.93
N LYS A 90 -6.40 -5.72 14.07
CA LYS A 90 -7.17 -5.00 13.05
C LYS A 90 -6.39 -4.89 11.74
N THR A 91 -5.09 -4.59 11.82
CA THR A 91 -4.22 -4.53 10.65
C THR A 91 -4.08 -5.90 9.98
N LYS A 92 -3.91 -6.95 10.79
CA LYS A 92 -3.86 -8.33 10.29
C LYS A 92 -5.12 -8.70 9.54
N ASN A 93 -6.30 -8.49 10.14
CA ASN A 93 -7.58 -8.82 9.51
C ASN A 93 -7.79 -8.03 8.21
N ASN A 94 -7.36 -6.77 8.16
CA ASN A 94 -7.43 -5.96 6.95
C ASN A 94 -6.50 -6.49 5.84
N ILE A 95 -5.28 -6.92 6.19
CA ILE A 95 -4.36 -7.54 5.23
C ILE A 95 -4.93 -8.87 4.73
N ASP A 96 -5.49 -9.68 5.61
CA ASP A 96 -6.12 -10.96 5.24
C ASP A 96 -7.31 -10.72 4.29
N SER A 97 -8.13 -9.70 4.53
CA SER A 97 -9.23 -9.29 3.64
C SER A 97 -8.72 -8.91 2.25
N ILE A 98 -7.68 -8.09 2.17
CA ILE A 98 -7.08 -7.68 0.89
C ILE A 98 -6.51 -8.89 0.14
N LEU A 99 -5.80 -9.79 0.85
CA LEU A 99 -5.22 -11.00 0.23
C LEU A 99 -6.27 -11.96 -0.31
N ALA A 100 -7.44 -12.01 0.33
CA ALA A 100 -8.58 -12.83 -0.10
C ALA A 100 -9.41 -12.16 -1.21
N SER A 101 -9.13 -10.91 -1.57
CA SER A 101 -9.90 -10.18 -2.57
C SER A 101 -9.83 -10.85 -3.94
N PRO A 102 -10.98 -11.07 -4.62
CA PRO A 102 -11.02 -11.61 -5.98
C PRO A 102 -10.20 -10.77 -6.98
N ILE A 103 -10.11 -9.47 -6.75
CA ILE A 103 -9.35 -8.54 -7.59
C ILE A 103 -7.85 -8.85 -7.53
N LEU A 104 -7.33 -9.24 -6.37
CA LEU A 104 -5.94 -9.64 -6.23
C LEU A 104 -5.68 -11.05 -6.79
N ILE A 105 -6.62 -11.97 -6.59
CA ILE A 105 -6.53 -13.36 -7.03
C ILE A 105 -6.72 -13.47 -8.55
N GLY A 106 -7.72 -12.81 -9.10
CA GLY A 106 -8.06 -12.87 -10.53
C GLY A 106 -6.93 -12.45 -11.45
N ASN A 107 -6.07 -11.54 -10.99
CA ASN A 107 -4.89 -11.12 -11.76
C ASN A 107 -3.71 -12.11 -11.77
N LYS A 108 -3.73 -13.16 -10.93
CA LYS A 108 -2.73 -14.24 -10.99
C LYS A 108 -2.99 -15.24 -12.13
N THR A 109 -4.23 -15.36 -12.55
CA THR A 109 -4.69 -16.35 -13.55
C THR A 109 -5.08 -15.71 -14.88
N SER A 110 -4.89 -14.41 -15.05
CA SER A 110 -5.55 -13.60 -16.07
C SER A 110 -4.94 -13.64 -17.47
N HIS A 111 -4.49 -14.79 -17.92
CA HIS A 111 -4.41 -15.00 -19.35
C HIS A 111 -5.69 -15.64 -19.94
N ASP A 112 -6.62 -16.13 -19.10
CA ASP A 112 -7.93 -16.68 -19.52
C ASP A 112 -9.05 -16.13 -18.61
N ASN A 113 -9.69 -15.07 -19.03
CA ASN A 113 -10.56 -14.25 -18.20
C ASN A 113 -12.01 -14.67 -18.14
N ALA A 114 -12.46 -15.14 -16.98
CA ALA A 114 -13.88 -15.12 -16.61
C ALA A 114 -14.20 -14.09 -15.52
N PHE A 115 -13.20 -13.42 -14.92
CA PHE A 115 -13.46 -12.43 -13.86
C PHE A 115 -13.80 -11.06 -14.46
N LYS A 116 -15.08 -10.69 -14.36
CA LYS A 116 -15.54 -9.32 -14.69
C LYS A 116 -15.52 -8.51 -13.41
N GLU A 117 -14.61 -7.54 -13.35
CA GLU A 117 -14.61 -6.54 -12.28
C GLU A 117 -15.97 -5.81 -12.26
N ASN A 118 -16.54 -5.64 -11.07
CA ASN A 118 -17.69 -4.78 -10.88
C ASN A 118 -17.33 -3.65 -9.91
N ILE A 119 -18.07 -2.56 -9.99
CA ILE A 119 -17.79 -1.33 -9.24
C ILE A 119 -17.84 -1.55 -7.72
N ASN A 120 -18.72 -2.43 -7.24
CA ASN A 120 -18.87 -2.69 -5.81
C ASN A 120 -17.65 -3.48 -5.25
N ASP A 121 -17.14 -4.48 -5.99
CA ASP A 121 -15.96 -5.21 -5.59
C ASP A 121 -14.72 -4.31 -5.58
N LEU A 122 -14.62 -3.42 -6.56
CA LEU A 122 -13.56 -2.42 -6.64
C LEU A 122 -13.63 -1.42 -5.48
N ASP A 123 -14.83 -1.00 -5.10
CA ASP A 123 -15.05 -0.09 -3.97
C ASP A 123 -14.63 -0.74 -2.64
N VAL A 124 -15.07 -1.97 -2.38
CA VAL A 124 -14.65 -2.72 -1.19
C VAL A 124 -13.13 -2.87 -1.15
N PHE A 125 -12.51 -3.24 -2.25
CA PHE A 125 -11.07 -3.38 -2.35
C PHE A 125 -10.34 -2.04 -2.10
N TRP A 126 -10.84 -0.95 -2.65
CA TRP A 126 -10.30 0.39 -2.44
C TRP A 126 -10.41 0.84 -0.99
N GLU A 127 -11.56 0.60 -0.35
CA GLU A 127 -11.74 0.91 1.07
C GLU A 127 -10.77 0.14 1.96
N ASP A 128 -10.53 -1.15 1.68
CA ASP A 128 -9.58 -1.96 2.43
C ASP A 128 -8.14 -1.48 2.22
N VAL A 129 -7.77 -1.10 1.02
CA VAL A 129 -6.46 -0.48 0.72
C VAL A 129 -6.29 0.84 1.48
N LYS A 130 -7.31 1.70 1.49
CA LYS A 130 -7.28 2.96 2.25
C LYS A 130 -7.14 2.73 3.76
N LYS A 131 -7.88 1.79 4.33
CA LYS A 131 -7.78 1.42 5.75
C LYS A 131 -6.37 0.98 6.12
N LEU A 132 -5.77 0.11 5.30
CA LEU A 132 -4.40 -0.36 5.51
C LEU A 132 -3.40 0.80 5.50
N ILE A 133 -3.47 1.67 4.50
CA ILE A 133 -2.58 2.82 4.40
C ILE A 133 -2.76 3.75 5.61
N ASN A 134 -4.00 4.08 5.96
CA ASN A 134 -4.32 4.96 7.08
C ASN A 134 -3.87 4.38 8.44
N THR A 135 -3.74 3.07 8.56
CA THR A 135 -3.15 2.44 9.76
C THR A 135 -1.70 2.86 9.97
N PHE A 136 -0.93 3.00 8.89
CA PHE A 136 0.49 3.34 8.97
C PHE A 136 0.82 4.79 8.64
N TYR A 137 -0.16 5.59 8.24
CA TYR A 137 0.04 6.97 7.81
C TYR A 137 -0.69 7.96 8.72
N CYS A 138 0.02 8.97 9.18
CA CYS A 138 -0.55 10.08 9.92
C CYS A 138 -1.01 11.17 8.95
N SER A 139 -2.32 11.42 8.93
CA SER A 139 -2.94 12.43 8.06
C SER A 139 -2.96 13.83 8.66
N ASP A 140 -2.40 14.04 9.85
CA ASP A 140 -2.26 15.37 10.46
C ASP A 140 -1.50 16.31 9.52
N ASP A 141 -2.02 17.51 9.29
CA ASP A 141 -1.49 18.44 8.30
C ASP A 141 -0.04 18.84 8.56
N ASN A 142 0.39 18.87 9.81
CA ASN A 142 1.75 19.18 10.21
C ASN A 142 2.68 17.95 10.24
N CYS A 143 2.12 16.75 10.05
CA CYS A 143 2.87 15.50 10.15
C CYS A 143 3.06 14.82 8.79
N LYS A 144 1.97 14.42 8.14
CA LYS A 144 1.94 13.75 6.82
C LYS A 144 3.04 12.72 6.64
N SER A 145 3.24 11.85 7.64
CA SER A 145 4.33 10.88 7.66
C SER A 145 3.86 9.47 8.00
N PHE A 146 4.59 8.50 7.49
CA PHE A 146 4.41 7.11 7.90
C PHE A 146 4.96 6.85 9.30
N VAL A 147 4.35 5.90 9.99
CA VAL A 147 4.95 5.25 11.16
C VAL A 147 6.26 4.60 10.73
N SER A 148 7.35 4.87 11.48
CA SER A 148 8.68 4.46 11.03
C SER A 148 9.58 3.99 12.17
N MET A 149 10.41 2.97 11.91
CA MET A 149 11.46 2.52 12.81
C MET A 149 12.51 3.61 13.09
N LYS A 150 12.66 4.59 12.18
CA LYS A 150 13.50 5.77 12.44
C LYS A 150 13.04 6.59 13.64
N ASN A 151 11.74 6.53 13.94
CA ASN A 151 11.11 7.23 15.08
C ASN A 151 10.80 6.25 16.23
N PHE A 152 11.53 5.15 16.33
CA PHE A 152 11.32 4.17 17.38
C PHE A 152 11.70 4.74 18.75
N ASP A 153 10.74 4.69 19.69
CA ASP A 153 10.95 5.08 21.07
C ASP A 153 11.45 3.87 21.88
N ASN A 154 12.74 3.85 22.21
CA ASN A 154 13.36 2.75 22.93
C ASN A 154 12.85 2.61 24.39
N VAL A 155 12.37 3.70 25.00
CA VAL A 155 11.87 3.68 26.38
C VAL A 155 10.48 3.08 26.45
N LYS A 156 9.62 3.47 25.51
CA LYS A 156 8.22 3.03 25.45
C LYS A 156 8.03 1.80 24.56
N SER A 157 9.09 1.33 23.89
CA SER A 157 9.02 0.25 22.89
C SER A 157 7.92 0.48 21.86
N LYS A 158 7.91 1.69 21.27
CA LYS A 158 6.90 2.10 20.30
C LYS A 158 7.50 2.58 19.00
N ILE A 159 6.89 2.16 17.89
CA ILE A 159 7.07 2.78 16.58
C ILE A 159 6.05 3.90 16.41
N ARG A 160 6.42 5.01 15.78
CA ARG A 160 5.53 6.17 15.64
C ARG A 160 5.76 6.98 14.37
N CYS A 161 4.78 7.79 13.99
CA CYS A 161 4.93 8.85 13.01
C CYS A 161 5.76 10.02 13.57
N ASN A 162 6.09 11.01 12.76
CA ASN A 162 6.93 12.13 13.18
C ASN A 162 6.36 12.91 14.39
N CYS A 163 5.06 13.16 14.42
CA CYS A 163 4.43 13.88 15.54
C CYS A 163 4.08 12.97 16.75
N GLY A 164 4.12 11.64 16.57
CA GLY A 164 3.78 10.67 17.62
C GLY A 164 2.29 10.38 17.81
N THR A 165 1.40 11.05 17.07
CA THR A 165 -0.06 10.85 17.17
C THR A 165 -0.43 9.42 16.78
N VAL A 166 0.12 8.89 15.69
CA VAL A 166 -0.01 7.49 15.30
C VAL A 166 1.20 6.73 15.87
N ASN A 167 0.95 5.79 16.76
CA ASN A 167 1.99 4.99 17.38
C ASN A 167 1.47 3.59 17.74
N TYR A 168 2.37 2.61 17.75
CA TYR A 168 2.07 1.22 18.08
C TYR A 168 3.16 0.62 18.96
N ASP A 169 2.77 -0.28 19.86
CA ASP A 169 3.74 -1.12 20.58
C ASP A 169 4.48 -1.99 19.58
N TRP A 170 5.80 -1.99 19.65
CA TRP A 170 6.60 -2.61 18.61
C TRP A 170 7.84 -3.29 19.15
N LYS A 171 8.08 -4.50 18.68
CA LYS A 171 9.30 -5.27 18.97
C LYS A 171 10.30 -5.08 17.84
N LYS A 172 11.53 -4.78 18.19
CA LYS A 172 12.66 -4.77 17.25
C LYS A 172 12.96 -6.14 16.68
#